data_585c49a7b2834d6a8cc5441a867e3e29
#
_entry.id   585c49a7b2834d6a8cc5441a867e3e29
#
_cell.length_a   1.000
_cell.length_b   1.000
_cell.length_c   1.000
_cell.angle_alpha   90.00
_cell.angle_beta   90.00
_cell.angle_gamma   90.00
#
_symmetry.space_group_name_H-M   'P 1'
#
loop_
_entity.id
_entity.type
_entity.pdbx_description
1 polymer ?
#
loop_
_entity_poly.entity_id
_entity_poly.type
_entity_poly.pdbx_seq_one_letter_code
_entity_poly.pdbx_strand_id
1 'polypeptide(L)'
;KVCKATLHSERSALGTCIANFDSFLLLRSLRTYKMRILTQCQNTEKIITYLLKYTSPQNQNQTKPKNYDKVISKIYHASLQENKEIVMSQLNGYYNPVFALELTNDIYPEILLNKFNFLSNNPNLEGGETLVELIHGNPNFNNEDRFNPTSNHRKMIRFSIGCEDYQDIIRDLDQALSSLTRKLS
;
A
#
# COMPACT_ATOMS: atom_id res chain seq x y z
N LYS A 1 -1.11 22.21 -28.57
CA LYS A 1 -0.33 23.50 -28.56
C LYS A 1 -1.11 24.61 -27.80
N VAL A 2 -2.41 24.75 -28.02
CA VAL A 2 -3.27 25.77 -27.33
C VAL A 2 -3.25 25.60 -25.82
N CYS A 3 -3.44 24.39 -25.33
CA CYS A 3 -3.47 24.07 -23.89
C CYS A 3 -2.16 24.51 -23.18
N LYS A 4 -1.00 24.28 -23.80
CA LYS A 4 0.28 24.68 -23.22
C LYS A 4 0.42 26.21 -23.07
N ALA A 5 -0.04 26.98 -24.07
CA ALA A 5 0.00 28.43 -24.03
C ALA A 5 -0.93 29.00 -22.96
N THR A 6 -2.16 28.45 -22.85
CA THR A 6 -3.12 28.82 -21.82
C THR A 6 -2.59 28.56 -20.42
N LEU A 7 -2.09 27.34 -20.16
CA LEU A 7 -1.50 26.98 -18.86
C LEU A 7 -0.30 27.85 -18.49
N HIS A 8 0.52 28.23 -19.48
CA HIS A 8 1.65 29.12 -19.23
C HIS A 8 1.20 30.56 -18.86
N SER A 9 0.17 31.06 -19.53
CA SER A 9 -0.43 32.36 -19.23
C SER A 9 -1.05 32.39 -17.83
N GLU A 10 -1.86 31.38 -17.52
CA GLU A 10 -2.49 31.22 -16.20
C GLU A 10 -1.46 31.10 -15.07
N ARG A 11 -0.42 30.28 -15.27
CA ARG A 11 0.67 30.15 -14.32
C ARG A 11 1.34 31.51 -14.04
N SER A 12 1.58 32.30 -15.09
CA SER A 12 2.22 33.63 -14.94
C SER A 12 1.31 34.60 -14.23
N ALA A 13 0.00 34.58 -14.52
CA ALA A 13 -0.99 35.46 -13.90
C ALA A 13 -1.25 35.12 -12.43
N LEU A 14 -1.32 33.84 -12.10
CA LEU A 14 -1.60 33.34 -10.74
C LEU A 14 -0.35 33.22 -9.87
N GLY A 15 0.84 33.38 -10.43
CA GLY A 15 2.10 33.25 -9.70
C GLY A 15 2.38 31.87 -9.15
N THR A 16 1.80 30.81 -9.77
CA THR A 16 1.96 29.40 -9.34
C THR A 16 3.36 28.87 -9.67
N CYS A 17 4.37 29.43 -9.05
CA CYS A 17 5.76 29.01 -9.17
C CYS A 17 6.25 28.49 -7.81
N ILE A 18 7.05 27.43 -7.85
CA ILE A 18 7.68 26.92 -6.63
C ILE A 18 8.63 27.97 -6.04
N ALA A 19 8.56 28.20 -4.74
CA ALA A 19 9.45 29.11 -4.04
C ALA A 19 10.90 28.57 -3.98
N ASN A 20 11.87 29.48 -3.80
CA ASN A 20 13.29 29.09 -3.77
C ASN A 20 13.61 28.12 -2.64
N PHE A 21 13.02 28.31 -1.47
CA PHE A 21 13.20 27.43 -0.33
C PHE A 21 12.60 26.03 -0.58
N ASP A 22 11.41 25.97 -1.14
CA ASP A 22 10.76 24.69 -1.51
C ASP A 22 11.58 23.97 -2.60
N SER A 23 12.11 24.71 -3.56
CA SER A 23 13.01 24.16 -4.58
C SER A 23 14.28 23.55 -3.97
N PHE A 24 14.87 24.22 -2.97
CA PHE A 24 16.02 23.69 -2.24
C PHE A 24 15.68 22.40 -1.49
N LEU A 25 14.54 22.35 -0.77
CA LEU A 25 14.09 21.17 -0.07
C LEU A 25 13.80 20.01 -1.03
N LEU A 26 13.18 20.29 -2.17
CA LEU A 26 12.92 19.30 -3.20
C LEU A 26 14.23 18.72 -3.77
N LEU A 27 15.18 19.56 -4.14
CA LEU A 27 16.49 19.13 -4.61
C LEU A 27 17.24 18.29 -3.57
N ARG A 28 17.14 18.65 -2.29
CA ARG A 28 17.71 17.86 -1.19
C ARG A 28 17.07 16.47 -1.12
N SER A 29 15.75 16.40 -1.22
CA SER A 29 15.00 15.13 -1.18
C SER A 29 15.31 14.22 -2.38
N LEU A 30 15.51 14.81 -3.56
CA LEU A 30 15.86 14.05 -4.78
C LEU A 30 17.20 13.34 -4.70
N ARG A 31 18.15 13.82 -3.90
CA ARG A 31 19.47 13.19 -3.75
C ARG A 31 19.40 11.76 -3.19
N THR A 32 18.43 11.47 -2.35
CA THR A 32 18.23 10.14 -1.75
C THR A 32 17.08 9.36 -2.38
N TYR A 33 16.41 9.93 -3.38
CA TYR A 33 15.20 9.36 -3.96
C TYR A 33 15.42 7.92 -4.46
N LYS A 34 16.47 7.70 -5.25
CA LYS A 34 16.78 6.37 -5.80
C LYS A 34 16.99 5.33 -4.69
N MET A 35 17.72 5.69 -3.64
CA MET A 35 18.00 4.78 -2.52
C MET A 35 16.70 4.43 -1.79
N ARG A 36 15.87 5.42 -1.51
CA ARG A 36 14.60 5.20 -0.83
C ARG A 36 13.66 4.31 -1.62
N ILE A 37 13.40 4.63 -2.89
CA ILE A 37 12.46 3.85 -3.70
C ILE A 37 12.94 2.40 -3.90
N LEU A 38 14.23 2.16 -4.08
CA LEU A 38 14.77 0.80 -4.19
C LEU A 38 14.57 0.00 -2.89
N THR A 39 14.85 0.62 -1.74
CA THR A 39 14.63 -0.01 -0.43
C THR A 39 13.16 -0.33 -0.21
N GLN A 40 12.27 0.61 -0.50
CA GLN A 40 10.82 0.42 -0.40
C GLN A 40 10.31 -0.72 -1.29
N CYS A 41 10.74 -0.79 -2.54
CA CYS A 41 10.37 -1.88 -3.45
C CYS A 41 10.85 -3.24 -2.94
N GLN A 42 12.10 -3.33 -2.49
CA GLN A 42 12.68 -4.57 -1.95
C GLN A 42 11.96 -5.01 -0.66
N ASN A 43 11.65 -4.08 0.24
CA ASN A 43 10.89 -4.35 1.45
C ASN A 43 9.50 -4.90 1.09
N THR A 44 8.83 -4.28 0.13
CA THR A 44 7.50 -4.70 -0.32
C THR A 44 7.52 -6.13 -0.87
N GLU A 45 8.48 -6.49 -1.69
CA GLU A 45 8.61 -7.86 -2.23
C GLU A 45 8.80 -8.90 -1.12
N LYS A 46 9.62 -8.58 -0.11
CA LYS A 46 9.83 -9.47 1.05
C LYS A 46 8.57 -9.63 1.88
N ILE A 47 7.84 -8.53 2.11
CA ILE A 47 6.57 -8.54 2.87
C ILE A 47 5.50 -9.35 2.12
N ILE A 48 5.36 -9.15 0.80
CA ILE A 48 4.41 -9.91 -0.02
C ILE A 48 4.77 -11.39 -0.03
N THR A 49 6.04 -11.73 -0.20
CA THR A 49 6.51 -13.11 -0.13
C THR A 49 6.16 -13.75 1.22
N TYR A 50 6.33 -13.02 2.31
CA TYR A 50 5.95 -13.46 3.64
C TYR A 50 4.43 -13.70 3.74
N LEU A 51 3.61 -12.74 3.31
CA LEU A 51 2.15 -12.86 3.37
C LEU A 51 1.65 -14.05 2.53
N LEU A 52 2.15 -14.23 1.32
CA LEU A 52 1.79 -15.35 0.44
C LEU A 52 2.09 -16.71 1.06
N LYS A 53 3.18 -16.82 1.84
CA LYS A 53 3.53 -18.06 2.53
C LYS A 53 2.45 -18.54 3.50
N TYR A 54 1.71 -17.60 4.10
CA TYR A 54 0.71 -17.90 5.12
C TYR A 54 -0.75 -17.73 4.66
N THR A 55 -0.96 -17.24 3.42
CA THR A 55 -2.29 -17.15 2.80
C THR A 55 -2.57 -18.30 1.81
N SER A 56 -1.55 -19.12 1.47
CA SER A 56 -1.73 -20.24 0.55
C SER A 56 -2.21 -21.50 1.28
N PRO A 57 -3.28 -22.17 0.79
CA PRO A 57 -3.82 -23.40 1.40
C PRO A 57 -2.82 -24.58 1.43
N GLN A 58 -1.77 -24.51 0.61
CA GLN A 58 -0.79 -25.60 0.45
C GLN A 58 0.26 -25.69 1.56
N ASN A 59 0.33 -24.74 2.48
CA ASN A 59 1.36 -24.68 3.53
C ASN A 59 0.91 -25.25 4.88
N GLN A 60 -0.01 -26.21 4.91
CA GLN A 60 -0.54 -26.85 6.13
C GLN A 60 0.47 -27.69 6.92
N ASN A 61 1.72 -27.88 6.44
CA ASN A 61 2.74 -28.71 7.08
C ASN A 61 3.63 -28.00 8.10
N GLN A 62 3.28 -26.77 8.53
CA GLN A 62 4.04 -26.09 9.58
C GLN A 62 3.41 -26.32 10.96
N THR A 63 4.25 -26.57 11.96
CA THR A 63 3.92 -26.91 13.34
C THR A 63 3.05 -25.89 14.10
N LYS A 64 2.77 -24.73 13.54
CA LYS A 64 1.73 -23.77 13.92
C LYS A 64 1.29 -23.03 12.65
N PRO A 65 0.23 -23.46 11.98
CA PRO A 65 -0.24 -22.77 10.79
C PRO A 65 -0.76 -21.38 11.18
N LYS A 66 -0.08 -20.35 10.69
CA LYS A 66 -0.61 -19.00 10.70
C LYS A 66 -1.60 -18.94 9.54
N ASN A 67 -2.87 -19.14 9.82
CA ASN A 67 -3.91 -19.19 8.79
C ASN A 67 -4.42 -17.78 8.48
N TYR A 68 -3.62 -17.00 7.77
CA TYR A 68 -4.03 -15.65 7.34
C TYR A 68 -5.09 -15.66 6.24
N ASP A 69 -5.34 -16.79 5.57
CA ASP A 69 -6.47 -17.03 4.69
C ASP A 69 -7.83 -16.79 5.36
N LYS A 70 -7.91 -16.94 6.68
CA LYS A 70 -9.11 -16.56 7.47
C LYS A 70 -9.32 -15.06 7.60
N VAL A 71 -8.29 -14.27 7.36
CA VAL A 71 -8.30 -12.80 7.52
C VAL A 71 -8.14 -12.11 6.17
N ILE A 72 -7.23 -12.60 5.33
CA ILE A 72 -6.89 -12.03 4.02
C ILE A 72 -7.53 -12.88 2.94
N SER A 73 -8.44 -12.29 2.19
CA SER A 73 -9.08 -12.89 1.04
C SER A 73 -8.18 -12.80 -0.21
N LYS A 74 -7.54 -11.64 -0.42
CA LYS A 74 -6.70 -11.41 -1.60
C LYS A 74 -5.63 -10.35 -1.35
N ILE A 75 -4.50 -10.50 -2.04
CA ILE A 75 -3.40 -9.54 -2.08
C ILE A 75 -3.34 -8.93 -3.48
N TYR A 76 -3.37 -7.60 -3.56
CA TYR A 76 -3.24 -6.86 -4.82
C TYR A 76 -1.89 -6.17 -4.87
N HIS A 77 -1.05 -6.60 -5.81
CA HIS A 77 0.25 -6.00 -6.07
C HIS A 77 0.69 -6.26 -7.50
N ALA A 78 1.52 -5.38 -8.03
CA ALA A 78 2.01 -5.48 -9.41
C ALA A 78 2.76 -6.80 -9.69
N SER A 79 3.47 -7.37 -8.70
CA SER A 79 4.18 -8.66 -8.85
C SER A 79 3.25 -9.88 -8.99
N LEU A 80 1.98 -9.73 -8.66
CA LEU A 80 0.98 -10.82 -8.67
C LEU A 80 0.07 -10.76 -9.92
N GLN A 81 0.28 -9.79 -10.81
CA GLN A 81 -0.46 -9.67 -12.06
C GLN A 81 0.02 -10.70 -13.10
N GLU A 82 -0.88 -11.07 -14.01
CA GLU A 82 -0.55 -12.00 -15.10
C GLU A 82 0.47 -11.41 -16.08
N ASN A 83 0.36 -10.11 -16.39
CA ASN A 83 1.21 -9.40 -17.36
C ASN A 83 2.49 -8.84 -16.72
N LYS A 84 3.26 -9.68 -16.04
CA LYS A 84 4.50 -9.29 -15.32
C LYS A 84 5.54 -8.62 -16.22
N GLU A 85 5.66 -9.06 -17.45
CA GLU A 85 6.63 -8.51 -18.40
C GLU A 85 6.36 -7.04 -18.72
N ILE A 86 5.09 -6.67 -18.89
CA ILE A 86 4.69 -5.28 -19.09
C ILE A 86 5.03 -4.44 -17.87
N VAL A 87 4.67 -4.93 -16.67
CA VAL A 87 4.97 -4.25 -15.41
C VAL A 87 6.47 -4.03 -15.24
N MET A 88 7.27 -5.07 -15.47
CA MET A 88 8.73 -5.01 -15.35
C MET A 88 9.36 -4.03 -16.34
N SER A 89 8.85 -3.99 -17.57
CA SER A 89 9.35 -3.03 -18.58
C SER A 89 9.01 -1.58 -18.22
N GLN A 90 7.81 -1.33 -17.69
CA GLN A 90 7.37 0.01 -17.30
C GLN A 90 8.06 0.51 -16.01
N LEU A 91 8.31 -0.36 -15.06
CA LEU A 91 8.89 -0.05 -13.75
C LEU A 91 10.41 -0.31 -13.70
N ASN A 92 11.06 -0.49 -14.85
CA ASN A 92 12.51 -0.66 -14.96
C ASN A 92 13.06 -1.81 -14.10
N GLY A 93 12.35 -2.95 -14.07
CA GLY A 93 12.79 -4.15 -13.36
C GLY A 93 12.45 -4.20 -11.88
N TYR A 94 11.63 -3.29 -11.37
CA TYR A 94 11.15 -3.29 -9.98
C TYR A 94 9.63 -3.31 -9.93
N TYR A 95 9.09 -3.75 -8.80
CA TYR A 95 7.68 -3.57 -8.49
C TYR A 95 7.51 -2.35 -7.57
N ASN A 96 6.33 -1.72 -7.62
CA ASN A 96 6.04 -0.54 -6.81
C ASN A 96 5.96 -0.86 -5.30
N PRO A 97 6.18 0.11 -4.39
CA PRO A 97 6.17 -0.11 -2.95
C PRO A 97 4.77 -0.05 -2.32
N VAL A 98 3.72 -0.15 -3.13
CA VAL A 98 2.34 -0.07 -2.66
C VAL A 98 1.60 -1.35 -2.99
N PHE A 99 0.90 -1.91 -2.00
CA PHE A 99 -0.01 -3.05 -2.20
C PHE A 99 -1.30 -2.86 -1.40
N ALA A 100 -2.31 -3.67 -1.69
CA ALA A 100 -3.52 -3.70 -0.90
C ALA A 100 -3.87 -5.11 -0.46
N LEU A 101 -4.45 -5.22 0.73
CA LEU A 101 -5.04 -6.44 1.26
C LEU A 101 -6.55 -6.31 1.22
N GLU A 102 -7.22 -7.27 0.61
CA GLU A 102 -8.65 -7.47 0.73
C GLU A 102 -8.90 -8.42 1.90
N LEU A 103 -9.74 -8.01 2.84
CA LEU A 103 -10.08 -8.82 4.01
C LEU A 103 -11.27 -9.72 3.72
N THR A 104 -11.38 -10.81 4.47
CA THR A 104 -12.54 -11.71 4.43
C THR A 104 -13.81 -10.99 4.93
N ASN A 105 -14.98 -11.53 4.59
CA ASN A 105 -16.26 -10.89 4.86
C ASN A 105 -16.56 -10.69 6.35
N ASP A 106 -15.93 -11.48 7.23
CA ASP A 106 -16.18 -11.48 8.66
C ASP A 106 -15.33 -10.46 9.43
N ILE A 107 -14.45 -9.73 8.74
CA ILE A 107 -13.51 -8.79 9.37
C ILE A 107 -13.76 -7.37 8.88
N TYR A 108 -13.95 -6.48 9.84
CA TYR A 108 -13.97 -5.04 9.59
C TYR A 108 -12.54 -4.49 9.52
N PRO A 109 -12.17 -3.76 8.45
CA PRO A 109 -10.81 -3.24 8.27
C PRO A 109 -10.31 -2.39 9.44
N GLU A 110 -11.19 -1.63 10.07
CA GLU A 110 -10.88 -0.77 11.21
C GLU A 110 -10.35 -1.58 12.41
N ILE A 111 -10.82 -2.83 12.56
CA ILE A 111 -10.34 -3.71 13.63
C ILE A 111 -8.87 -4.08 13.38
N LEU A 112 -8.48 -4.35 12.12
CA LEU A 112 -7.09 -4.63 11.79
C LEU A 112 -6.22 -3.38 11.92
N LEU A 113 -6.68 -2.23 11.43
CA LEU A 113 -5.96 -0.95 11.55
C LEU A 113 -5.63 -0.60 13.00
N ASN A 114 -6.57 -0.83 13.91
CA ASN A 114 -6.41 -0.57 15.35
C ASN A 114 -5.51 -1.61 16.06
N LYS A 115 -5.02 -2.65 15.35
CA LYS A 115 -4.11 -3.65 15.91
C LYS A 115 -2.64 -3.38 15.60
N PHE A 116 -2.35 -2.48 14.68
CA PHE A 116 -0.98 -2.08 14.42
C PHE A 116 -0.43 -1.26 15.59
N ASN A 117 0.79 -1.58 15.99
CA ASN A 117 1.53 -0.86 17.03
C ASN A 117 2.57 0.09 16.45
N PHE A 118 3.11 -0.26 15.30
CA PHE A 118 4.20 0.44 14.64
C PHE A 118 3.72 1.15 13.37
N LEU A 119 2.85 0.52 12.58
CA LEU A 119 2.36 1.07 11.32
C LEU A 119 1.34 2.19 11.56
N SER A 120 1.56 3.35 10.93
CA SER A 120 0.71 4.53 11.10
C SER A 120 -0.46 4.51 10.12
N ASN A 121 -1.67 4.76 10.64
CA ASN A 121 -2.86 4.98 9.80
C ASN A 121 -2.84 6.41 9.25
N ASN A 122 -2.52 6.56 7.96
CA ASN A 122 -2.41 7.85 7.29
C ASN A 122 -2.71 7.71 5.79
N PRO A 123 -3.48 8.64 5.18
CA PRO A 123 -3.82 8.61 3.76
C PRO A 123 -2.65 8.95 2.81
N ASN A 124 -1.52 9.43 3.32
CA ASN A 124 -0.37 9.77 2.50
C ASN A 124 0.31 8.52 1.91
N LEU A 125 1.08 8.71 0.84
CA LEU A 125 1.78 7.63 0.12
C LEU A 125 3.30 7.78 0.11
N GLU A 126 3.89 8.74 0.78
CA GLU A 126 5.21 9.24 0.36
C GLU A 126 6.24 9.34 1.48
N GLY A 127 6.11 8.57 2.52
CA GLY A 127 7.08 8.66 3.61
C GLY A 127 8.30 7.77 3.43
N GLY A 128 9.36 8.05 4.20
CA GLY A 128 10.33 7.04 4.58
C GLY A 128 9.71 6.00 5.51
N GLU A 129 8.51 6.26 6.00
CA GLU A 129 7.73 5.45 6.96
C GLU A 129 6.63 4.65 6.26
N THR A 130 6.35 3.47 6.79
CA THR A 130 5.25 2.62 6.30
C THR A 130 3.91 3.14 6.79
N LEU A 131 3.02 3.41 5.84
CA LEU A 131 1.69 3.94 6.08
C LEU A 131 0.62 2.96 5.65
N VAL A 132 -0.45 2.90 6.41
CA VAL A 132 -1.63 2.06 6.13
C VAL A 132 -2.87 2.91 6.07
N GLU A 133 -3.81 2.57 5.17
CA GLU A 133 -5.05 3.32 5.02
C GLU A 133 -6.19 2.40 4.61
N LEU A 134 -7.37 2.66 5.15
CA LEU A 134 -8.60 2.08 4.65
C LEU A 134 -8.95 2.68 3.29
N ILE A 135 -9.07 1.85 2.27
CA ILE A 135 -9.54 2.30 0.96
C ILE A 135 -11.06 2.51 1.05
N HIS A 136 -11.45 3.77 1.19
CA HIS A 136 -12.83 4.15 0.99
C HIS A 136 -13.13 4.11 -0.52
N GLY A 137 -14.27 3.54 -0.91
CA GLY A 137 -14.69 3.51 -2.31
C GLY A 137 -14.56 4.90 -2.94
N ASN A 138 -14.00 4.96 -4.14
CA ASN A 138 -13.76 6.21 -4.86
C ASN A 138 -15.04 7.04 -4.95
N PRO A 139 -15.07 8.28 -4.47
CA PRO A 139 -16.26 9.15 -4.56
C PRO A 139 -16.73 9.42 -5.98
N ASN A 140 -15.89 9.15 -6.98
CA ASN A 140 -16.17 9.32 -8.41
C ASN A 140 -16.80 8.06 -9.06
N PHE A 141 -16.78 6.92 -8.40
CA PHE A 141 -17.60 5.78 -8.79
C PHE A 141 -18.97 5.92 -8.10
N ASN A 142 -20.01 5.90 -8.88
CA ASN A 142 -21.41 6.14 -8.57
C ASN A 142 -21.79 6.17 -7.08
N ASN A 143 -22.48 7.22 -6.64
CA ASN A 143 -22.89 7.44 -5.25
C ASN A 143 -23.58 6.23 -4.57
N GLU A 144 -24.11 5.29 -5.34
CA GLU A 144 -24.73 4.05 -4.88
C GLU A 144 -23.72 3.08 -4.22
N ASP A 145 -22.47 3.03 -4.72
CA ASP A 145 -21.43 2.16 -4.15
C ASP A 145 -20.86 2.69 -2.83
N ARG A 146 -20.99 3.99 -2.56
CA ARG A 146 -20.54 4.61 -1.31
C ARG A 146 -21.28 4.10 -0.07
N PHE A 147 -22.55 3.78 -0.23
CA PHE A 147 -23.44 3.37 0.86
C PHE A 147 -23.80 1.89 0.82
N ASN A 148 -23.29 1.15 -0.18
CA ASN A 148 -23.56 -0.28 -0.27
C ASN A 148 -22.64 -1.04 0.68
N PRO A 149 -23.15 -1.61 1.80
CA PRO A 149 -22.34 -2.36 2.76
C PRO A 149 -21.74 -3.64 2.17
N THR A 150 -22.18 -4.06 0.99
CA THR A 150 -21.71 -5.26 0.29
C THR A 150 -20.61 -4.96 -0.74
N SER A 151 -20.25 -3.69 -0.98
CA SER A 151 -19.17 -3.37 -1.91
C SER A 151 -17.81 -3.84 -1.35
N ASN A 152 -17.11 -4.68 -2.08
CA ASN A 152 -15.80 -5.24 -1.69
C ASN A 152 -14.73 -4.15 -1.40
N HIS A 153 -14.91 -2.95 -1.94
CA HIS A 153 -14.00 -1.81 -1.72
C HIS A 153 -13.91 -1.32 -0.28
N ARG A 154 -14.90 -1.61 0.57
CA ARG A 154 -14.89 -1.25 1.99
C ARG A 154 -14.00 -2.15 2.85
N LYS A 155 -13.50 -3.25 2.29
CA LYS A 155 -12.72 -4.26 3.01
C LYS A 155 -11.24 -4.27 2.62
N MET A 156 -10.79 -3.24 1.94
CA MET A 156 -9.41 -3.16 1.47
C MET A 156 -8.60 -2.18 2.32
N ILE A 157 -7.42 -2.63 2.70
CA ILE A 157 -6.41 -1.80 3.36
C ILE A 157 -5.23 -1.65 2.41
N ARG A 158 -4.85 -0.41 2.14
CA ARG A 158 -3.68 -0.05 1.35
C ARG A 158 -2.47 0.08 2.27
N PHE A 159 -1.35 -0.45 1.81
CA PHE A 159 -0.05 -0.32 2.43
C PHE A 159 0.88 0.43 1.51
N SER A 160 1.50 1.50 2.01
CA SER A 160 2.60 2.21 1.38
C SER A 160 3.85 1.94 2.18
N ILE A 161 4.74 1.10 1.66
CA ILE A 161 5.89 0.59 2.40
C ILE A 161 7.01 1.63 2.41
N GLY A 162 7.58 1.84 3.58
CA GLY A 162 8.68 2.75 3.85
C GLY A 162 10.07 2.10 3.75
N CYS A 163 11.03 2.78 4.33
CA CYS A 163 12.45 2.40 4.34
C CYS A 163 12.90 1.72 5.63
N GLU A 164 12.00 1.42 6.55
CA GLU A 164 12.28 0.73 7.81
C GLU A 164 12.82 -0.68 7.55
N ASP A 165 13.33 -1.34 8.57
CA ASP A 165 13.65 -2.77 8.47
C ASP A 165 12.34 -3.54 8.19
N TYR A 166 12.31 -4.27 7.08
CA TYR A 166 11.15 -5.06 6.69
C TYR A 166 10.74 -6.10 7.75
N GLN A 167 11.68 -6.53 8.61
CA GLN A 167 11.39 -7.45 9.69
C GLN A 167 10.52 -6.81 10.78
N ASP A 168 10.69 -5.52 11.03
CA ASP A 168 9.86 -4.78 11.98
C ASP A 168 8.44 -4.62 11.44
N ILE A 169 8.31 -4.31 10.15
CA ILE A 169 7.02 -4.24 9.46
C ILE A 169 6.33 -5.61 9.51
N ILE A 170 7.05 -6.69 9.21
CA ILE A 170 6.52 -8.05 9.27
C ILE A 170 6.09 -8.42 10.70
N ARG A 171 6.85 -8.04 11.71
CA ARG A 171 6.49 -8.32 13.13
C ARG A 171 5.18 -7.64 13.51
N ASP A 172 4.96 -6.40 13.08
CA ASP A 172 3.73 -5.69 13.37
C ASP A 172 2.53 -6.26 12.60
N LEU A 173 2.70 -6.58 11.32
CA LEU A 173 1.71 -7.31 10.52
C LEU A 173 1.34 -8.65 11.15
N ASP A 174 2.35 -9.42 11.55
CA ASP A 174 2.17 -10.76 12.12
C ASP A 174 1.38 -10.73 13.45
N GLN A 175 1.73 -9.82 14.36
CA GLN A 175 1.02 -9.70 15.61
C GLN A 175 -0.44 -9.25 15.41
N ALA A 176 -0.69 -8.31 14.49
CA ALA A 176 -2.02 -7.82 14.17
C ALA A 176 -2.90 -8.92 13.56
N LEU A 177 -2.42 -9.61 12.51
CA LEU A 177 -3.12 -10.69 11.83
C LEU A 177 -3.35 -11.89 12.76
N SER A 178 -2.33 -12.29 13.53
CA SER A 178 -2.43 -13.41 14.48
C SER A 178 -3.45 -13.14 15.59
N SER A 179 -3.62 -11.89 15.99
CA SER A 179 -4.64 -11.51 16.99
C SER A 179 -6.06 -11.72 16.48
N LEU A 180 -6.29 -11.60 15.17
CA LEU A 180 -7.59 -11.79 14.54
C LEU A 180 -7.87 -13.27 14.27
N THR A 181 -6.89 -14.02 13.80
CA THR A 181 -7.08 -15.47 13.54
C THR A 181 -7.45 -16.25 14.80
N ARG A 182 -6.92 -15.86 15.98
CA ARG A 182 -7.27 -16.47 17.27
C ARG A 182 -8.72 -16.23 17.71
N LYS A 183 -9.36 -15.17 17.23
CA LYS A 183 -10.76 -14.88 17.56
C LYS A 183 -11.75 -15.63 16.65
N LEU A 184 -11.25 -16.13 15.50
CA LEU A 184 -12.04 -16.86 14.51
C LEU A 184 -11.90 -18.39 14.67
N SER A 185 -11.03 -18.86 15.55
CA SER A 185 -10.87 -20.26 15.94
C SER A 185 -11.73 -20.61 17.15
#